data_1dce55739b92297a20e03b945ba90ed8
#
_entry.id   1dce55739b92297a20e03b945ba90ed8
#
_cell.length_a   1.000
_cell.length_b   1.000
_cell.length_c   1.000
_cell.angle_alpha   90.00
_cell.angle_beta   90.00
_cell.angle_gamma   90.00
#
_symmetry.space_group_name_H-M   'P 1'
#
loop_
_entity.id
_entity.type
_entity.pdbx_description
1 polymer ?
#
loop_
_entity_poly.entity_id
_entity_poly.type
_entity_poly.pdbx_seq_one_letter_code
_entity_poly.pdbx_strand_id
1 'polypeptide(L)'
;INAAGESTFVKFHWRPKLGIQSTVWDEAMKLQAADNDFHRRDLFEAIEAGDFPEWELSVQLFTEEDAERFPFDHLDPTKLIPEELVPLQPIGRMVLNRWPDNFFAETEQVAFCPANVPPGIDFSNDPLLQGRLFSYLDTQLSRLGGPNFAQIPINAPKCPFHHMQRDGHMQMQVPKGRVNYEPSSLQGDTPRASLARGFRHFAQGDDGSGRGKGRIRPESFADHYSQARMFYRSQSPLEQAHMASALVFELSKVETPHVREAVVGQLLHVDPELAQRVAAGLGLQALPPAPPAAEPVQDLPLSPALR
;
A
#
# COMPACT_ATOMS: atom_id res chain seq x y z
N ILE A 1 3.71 -16.51 8.67
CA ILE A 1 4.47 -17.71 9.07
C ILE A 1 3.62 -18.50 10.05
N ASN A 2 3.33 -19.75 9.74
CA ASN A 2 2.50 -20.61 10.58
C ASN A 2 3.30 -21.28 11.74
N ALA A 3 2.63 -22.11 12.52
CA ALA A 3 3.24 -22.81 13.67
C ALA A 3 4.35 -23.80 13.25
N ALA A 4 4.30 -24.33 12.04
CA ALA A 4 5.32 -25.22 11.50
C ALA A 4 6.57 -24.47 10.98
N GLY A 5 6.49 -23.13 10.86
CA GLY A 5 7.55 -22.29 10.31
C GLY A 5 7.43 -22.10 8.79
N GLU A 6 6.35 -22.56 8.20
CA GLU A 6 6.09 -22.34 6.77
C GLU A 6 5.65 -20.92 6.52
N SER A 7 6.21 -20.27 5.49
CA SER A 7 5.89 -18.90 5.09
C SER A 7 4.95 -18.88 3.88
N THR A 8 4.08 -17.90 3.87
CA THR A 8 3.15 -17.65 2.77
C THR A 8 3.08 -16.14 2.58
N PHE A 9 3.20 -15.67 1.34
CA PHE A 9 2.94 -14.26 1.05
C PHE A 9 1.47 -13.94 1.25
N VAL A 10 1.21 -12.74 1.76
CA VAL A 10 -0.14 -12.24 1.96
C VAL A 10 -0.25 -10.82 1.42
N LYS A 11 -1.32 -10.57 0.67
CA LYS A 11 -1.74 -9.23 0.29
C LYS A 11 -3.12 -8.97 0.88
N PHE A 12 -3.26 -7.89 1.64
CA PHE A 12 -4.52 -7.51 2.29
C PHE A 12 -5.31 -6.57 1.39
N HIS A 13 -6.62 -6.80 1.30
CA HIS A 13 -7.55 -6.00 0.51
C HIS A 13 -8.74 -5.56 1.36
N TRP A 14 -9.04 -4.27 1.33
CA TRP A 14 -10.27 -3.72 1.88
C TRP A 14 -11.22 -3.40 0.73
N ARG A 15 -12.33 -4.11 0.66
CA ARG A 15 -13.34 -3.95 -0.40
C ARG A 15 -14.59 -3.29 0.18
N PRO A 16 -14.99 -2.10 -0.32
CA PRO A 16 -16.18 -1.43 0.17
C PRO A 16 -17.44 -2.21 -0.23
N LYS A 17 -18.33 -2.45 0.72
CA LYS A 17 -19.62 -3.09 0.48
C LYS A 17 -20.55 -2.27 -0.41
N LEU A 18 -20.40 -0.93 -0.38
CA LEU A 18 -21.13 -0.01 -1.25
C LEU A 18 -20.63 0.00 -2.70
N GLY A 19 -19.55 -0.74 -3.00
CA GLY A 19 -18.91 -0.74 -4.30
C GLY A 19 -17.97 0.45 -4.49
N ILE A 20 -17.35 0.50 -5.67
CA ILE A 20 -16.41 1.56 -6.05
C ILE A 20 -17.14 2.49 -7.02
N GLN A 21 -17.18 3.78 -6.67
CA GLN A 21 -17.70 4.84 -7.53
C GLN A 21 -16.64 5.94 -7.64
N SER A 22 -16.42 6.38 -8.86
CA SER A 22 -15.49 7.46 -9.15
C SER A 22 -16.20 8.58 -9.88
N THR A 23 -15.87 9.83 -9.53
CA THR A 23 -16.29 10.99 -10.29
C THR A 23 -15.38 11.16 -11.52
N VAL A 24 -15.90 11.76 -12.59
CA VAL A 24 -15.05 12.21 -13.67
C VAL A 24 -14.20 13.41 -13.22
N TRP A 25 -13.06 13.63 -13.88
CA TRP A 25 -12.07 14.58 -13.39
C TRP A 25 -12.57 16.01 -13.21
N ASP A 26 -13.35 16.52 -14.16
CA ASP A 26 -13.93 17.88 -14.09
C ASP A 26 -15.01 17.99 -13.00
N GLU A 27 -15.76 16.93 -12.74
CA GLU A 27 -16.68 16.85 -11.61
C GLU A 27 -15.95 16.89 -10.28
N ALA A 28 -14.86 16.13 -10.15
CA ALA A 28 -14.02 16.13 -8.95
C ALA A 28 -13.49 17.54 -8.63
N MET A 29 -13.06 18.27 -9.64
CA MET A 29 -12.60 19.66 -9.50
C MET A 29 -13.73 20.60 -9.02
N LYS A 30 -14.94 20.43 -9.52
CA LYS A 30 -16.10 21.23 -9.10
C LYS A 30 -16.53 20.91 -7.67
N LEU A 31 -16.56 19.61 -7.30
CA LEU A 31 -16.87 19.17 -5.94
C LEU A 31 -15.87 19.73 -4.94
N GLN A 32 -14.58 19.60 -5.24
CA GLN A 32 -13.50 20.12 -4.39
C GLN A 32 -13.59 21.64 -4.22
N ALA A 33 -13.92 22.35 -5.27
CA ALA A 33 -14.08 23.83 -5.21
C ALA A 33 -15.31 24.26 -4.41
N ALA A 34 -16.41 23.49 -4.45
CA ALA A 34 -17.64 23.77 -3.73
C ALA A 34 -17.57 23.36 -2.26
N ASP A 35 -16.95 22.23 -1.94
CA ASP A 35 -16.83 21.68 -0.59
C ASP A 35 -15.55 20.82 -0.46
N ASN A 36 -14.52 21.38 0.13
CA ASN A 36 -13.26 20.68 0.41
C ASN A 36 -13.44 19.49 1.37
N ASP A 37 -14.51 19.48 2.14
CA ASP A 37 -14.81 18.46 3.13
C ASP A 37 -15.84 17.43 2.66
N PHE A 38 -16.12 17.38 1.37
CA PHE A 38 -17.16 16.51 0.79
C PHE A 38 -17.10 15.07 1.32
N HIS A 39 -15.95 14.41 1.25
CA HIS A 39 -15.78 13.04 1.75
C HIS A 39 -15.90 12.93 3.27
N ARG A 40 -15.35 13.88 4.01
CA ARG A 40 -15.45 13.88 5.48
C ARG A 40 -16.87 14.12 5.93
N ARG A 41 -17.59 15.01 5.25
CA ARG A 41 -18.99 15.30 5.51
C ARG A 41 -19.86 14.08 5.27
N ASP A 42 -19.70 13.42 4.10
CA ASP A 42 -20.44 12.21 3.74
C ASP A 42 -20.27 11.12 4.81
N LEU A 43 -19.04 10.83 5.20
CA LEU A 43 -18.77 9.83 6.24
C LEU A 43 -19.35 10.22 7.60
N PHE A 44 -19.23 11.48 7.99
CA PHE A 44 -19.75 11.98 9.25
C PHE A 44 -21.29 11.88 9.30
N GLU A 45 -21.96 12.37 8.27
CA GLU A 45 -23.42 12.33 8.16
C GLU A 45 -23.96 10.91 8.07
N ALA A 46 -23.29 10.01 7.37
CA ALA A 46 -23.65 8.60 7.28
C ALA A 46 -23.62 7.94 8.68
N ILE A 47 -22.56 8.16 9.44
CA ILE A 47 -22.46 7.64 10.81
C ILE A 47 -23.51 8.25 11.74
N GLU A 48 -23.80 9.55 11.64
CA GLU A 48 -24.86 10.21 12.41
C GLU A 48 -26.26 9.62 12.09
N ALA A 49 -26.49 9.34 10.82
CA ALA A 49 -27.77 8.74 10.38
C ALA A 49 -27.89 7.26 10.73
N GLY A 50 -26.82 6.59 11.16
CA GLY A 50 -26.79 5.16 11.41
C GLY A 50 -26.55 4.30 10.16
N ASP A 51 -26.24 4.91 9.03
CA ASP A 51 -25.90 4.26 7.77
C ASP A 51 -24.41 3.94 7.76
N PHE A 52 -24.00 2.97 8.54
CA PHE A 52 -22.59 2.66 8.79
C PHE A 52 -21.89 2.08 7.56
N PRO A 53 -20.88 2.75 6.98
CA PRO A 53 -20.10 2.20 5.89
C PRO A 53 -19.33 0.94 6.33
N GLU A 54 -19.31 -0.06 5.45
CA GLU A 54 -18.71 -1.36 5.73
C GLU A 54 -17.73 -1.78 4.62
N TRP A 55 -16.61 -2.36 5.03
CA TRP A 55 -15.63 -3.00 4.15
C TRP A 55 -15.45 -4.46 4.53
N GLU A 56 -15.26 -5.28 3.51
CA GLU A 56 -14.80 -6.65 3.65
C GLU A 56 -13.26 -6.65 3.66
N LEU A 57 -12.67 -7.32 4.64
CA LEU A 57 -11.25 -7.63 4.63
C LEU A 57 -11.05 -8.98 3.94
N SER A 58 -10.32 -8.95 2.85
CA SER A 58 -9.95 -10.14 2.08
C SER A 58 -8.44 -10.27 1.96
N VAL A 59 -7.95 -11.46 1.69
CA VAL A 59 -6.53 -11.74 1.47
C VAL A 59 -6.31 -12.50 0.17
N GLN A 60 -5.19 -12.21 -0.48
CA GLN A 60 -4.59 -13.08 -1.49
C GLN A 60 -3.42 -13.80 -0.83
N LEU A 61 -3.40 -15.13 -0.91
CA LEU A 61 -2.37 -15.97 -0.34
C LEU A 61 -1.68 -16.76 -1.47
N PHE A 62 -0.36 -16.73 -1.50
CA PHE A 62 0.43 -17.46 -2.48
C PHE A 62 1.80 -17.84 -1.91
N THR A 63 2.37 -18.90 -2.42
CA THR A 63 3.69 -19.38 -2.02
C THR A 63 4.81 -18.68 -2.80
N GLU A 64 6.05 -18.89 -2.39
CA GLU A 64 7.22 -18.43 -3.16
C GLU A 64 7.27 -19.07 -4.55
N GLU A 65 6.93 -20.37 -4.62
CA GLU A 65 6.85 -21.09 -5.91
C GLU A 65 5.75 -20.52 -6.84
N ASP A 66 4.61 -20.09 -6.28
CA ASP A 66 3.57 -19.42 -7.07
C ASP A 66 4.05 -18.05 -7.57
N ALA A 67 4.75 -17.31 -6.72
CA ALA A 67 5.29 -16.00 -7.05
C ALA A 67 6.31 -16.05 -8.18
N GLU A 68 7.12 -17.10 -8.26
CA GLU A 68 8.09 -17.32 -9.36
C GLU A 68 7.43 -17.53 -10.72
N ARG A 69 6.15 -17.93 -10.74
CA ARG A 69 5.38 -18.13 -11.98
C ARG A 69 4.70 -16.87 -12.48
N PHE A 70 4.70 -15.80 -11.70
CA PHE A 70 4.08 -14.56 -12.13
C PHE A 70 4.90 -13.88 -13.23
N PRO A 71 4.26 -13.32 -14.26
CA PRO A 71 4.96 -12.59 -15.32
C PRO A 71 5.38 -11.17 -14.89
N PHE A 72 5.45 -10.92 -13.58
CA PHE A 72 5.83 -9.65 -12.97
C PHE A 72 6.46 -9.90 -11.60
N ASP A 73 7.22 -8.93 -11.11
CA ASP A 73 7.76 -8.95 -9.76
C ASP A 73 6.66 -8.64 -8.74
N HIS A 74 6.30 -9.62 -7.91
CA HIS A 74 5.30 -9.46 -6.84
C HIS A 74 5.76 -8.54 -5.71
N LEU A 75 7.06 -8.25 -5.60
CA LEU A 75 7.64 -7.29 -4.66
C LEU A 75 7.72 -5.87 -5.22
N ASP A 76 7.39 -5.67 -6.49
CA ASP A 76 7.29 -4.33 -7.08
C ASP A 76 5.99 -3.66 -6.63
N PRO A 77 6.05 -2.55 -5.86
CA PRO A 77 4.86 -1.88 -5.33
C PRO A 77 3.97 -1.26 -6.41
N THR A 78 4.44 -1.15 -7.64
CA THR A 78 3.65 -0.67 -8.78
C THR A 78 2.83 -1.77 -9.45
N LYS A 79 3.02 -3.03 -9.06
CA LYS A 79 2.34 -4.17 -9.66
C LYS A 79 1.11 -4.60 -8.86
N LEU A 80 0.11 -5.07 -9.59
CA LEU A 80 -1.09 -5.69 -9.05
C LEU A 80 -1.01 -7.21 -9.23
N ILE A 81 -1.64 -7.94 -8.31
CA ILE A 81 -1.86 -9.38 -8.45
C ILE A 81 -3.31 -9.57 -8.89
N PRO A 82 -3.57 -9.92 -10.16
CA PRO A 82 -4.94 -10.15 -10.64
C PRO A 82 -5.66 -11.22 -9.84
N GLU A 83 -6.95 -11.00 -9.56
CA GLU A 83 -7.78 -11.95 -8.81
C GLU A 83 -7.98 -13.26 -9.58
N GLU A 84 -7.83 -13.22 -10.89
CA GLU A 84 -7.87 -14.38 -11.76
C GLU A 84 -6.63 -15.29 -11.59
N LEU A 85 -5.51 -14.74 -11.12
CA LEU A 85 -4.32 -15.52 -10.76
C LEU A 85 -4.38 -16.00 -9.32
N VAL A 86 -4.75 -15.13 -8.41
CA VAL A 86 -4.86 -15.43 -6.97
C VAL A 86 -6.19 -14.89 -6.46
N PRO A 87 -7.22 -15.73 -6.31
CA PRO A 87 -8.53 -15.30 -5.83
C PRO A 87 -8.49 -14.68 -4.43
N LEU A 88 -9.36 -13.70 -4.19
CA LEU A 88 -9.56 -13.12 -2.87
C LEU A 88 -10.28 -14.10 -1.95
N GLN A 89 -9.81 -14.18 -0.71
CA GLN A 89 -10.42 -14.96 0.36
C GLN A 89 -10.91 -14.01 1.46
N PRO A 90 -12.22 -13.87 1.67
CA PRO A 90 -12.78 -13.05 2.74
C PRO A 90 -12.41 -13.61 4.11
N ILE A 91 -11.90 -12.76 5.00
CA ILE A 91 -11.50 -13.15 6.36
C ILE A 91 -12.09 -12.27 7.46
N GLY A 92 -12.70 -11.15 7.12
CA GLY A 92 -13.25 -10.24 8.12
C GLY A 92 -14.01 -9.07 7.55
N ARG A 93 -14.41 -8.18 8.43
CA ARG A 93 -15.09 -6.93 8.06
C ARG A 93 -14.66 -5.78 8.96
N MET A 94 -14.77 -4.58 8.44
CA MET A 94 -14.63 -3.32 9.16
C MET A 94 -15.91 -2.52 8.98
N VAL A 95 -16.46 -2.02 10.08
CA VAL A 95 -17.65 -1.17 10.09
C VAL A 95 -17.27 0.15 10.76
N LEU A 96 -17.48 1.27 10.09
CA LEU A 96 -17.27 2.60 10.64
C LEU A 96 -18.59 3.08 11.27
N ASN A 97 -18.71 2.90 12.58
CA ASN A 97 -19.93 3.18 13.34
C ASN A 97 -19.74 4.24 14.43
N ARG A 98 -18.62 4.93 14.43
CA ARG A 98 -18.27 5.98 15.38
C ARG A 98 -17.20 6.91 14.80
N TRP A 99 -17.26 8.20 15.06
CA TRP A 99 -16.17 9.15 14.85
C TRP A 99 -15.51 9.54 16.18
N PRO A 100 -14.32 10.16 16.15
CA PRO A 100 -13.66 10.66 17.35
C PRO A 100 -14.38 11.86 17.95
N ASP A 101 -14.43 11.91 19.29
CA ASP A 101 -14.96 13.06 20.03
C ASP A 101 -13.98 14.24 20.04
N ASN A 102 -12.69 13.94 20.04
CA ASN A 102 -11.63 14.94 20.06
C ASN A 102 -10.57 14.62 19.00
N PHE A 103 -10.55 15.40 17.94
CA PHE A 103 -9.62 15.23 16.83
C PHE A 103 -8.14 15.21 17.28
N PHE A 104 -7.75 16.10 18.19
CA PHE A 104 -6.36 16.23 18.64
C PHE A 104 -5.90 15.01 19.43
N ALA A 105 -6.76 14.45 20.26
CA ALA A 105 -6.43 13.27 21.07
C ALA A 105 -6.52 11.96 20.29
N GLU A 106 -7.49 11.84 19.37
CA GLU A 106 -7.88 10.56 18.78
C GLU A 106 -7.52 10.43 17.29
N THR A 107 -7.06 11.50 16.64
CA THR A 107 -6.73 11.50 15.22
C THR A 107 -5.36 12.13 14.95
N GLU A 108 -5.10 13.36 15.37
CA GLU A 108 -3.87 14.07 15.01
C GLU A 108 -2.61 13.37 15.49
N GLN A 109 -2.62 12.79 16.69
CA GLN A 109 -1.46 12.06 17.23
C GLN A 109 -1.45 10.55 16.96
N VAL A 110 -2.29 10.07 16.03
CA VAL A 110 -2.22 8.68 15.56
C VAL A 110 -0.87 8.42 14.89
N ALA A 111 -0.22 7.34 15.30
CA ALA A 111 1.10 6.95 14.82
C ALA A 111 1.04 5.59 14.13
N PHE A 112 0.79 5.58 12.82
CA PHE A 112 0.93 4.35 12.04
C PHE A 112 2.39 3.93 12.00
N CYS A 113 2.63 2.64 12.23
CA CYS A 113 3.97 2.06 12.22
C CYS A 113 3.91 0.64 11.62
N PRO A 114 4.35 0.44 10.37
CA PRO A 114 4.34 -0.88 9.73
C PRO A 114 5.16 -1.93 10.46
N ALA A 115 6.12 -1.52 11.28
CA ALA A 115 6.92 -2.43 12.10
C ALA A 115 6.13 -3.08 13.25
N ASN A 116 4.95 -2.55 13.60
CA ASN A 116 4.10 -3.10 14.64
C ASN A 116 3.24 -4.23 14.09
N VAL A 117 3.74 -5.44 14.09
CA VAL A 117 3.05 -6.64 13.62
C VAL A 117 2.84 -7.65 14.76
N PRO A 118 1.76 -8.46 14.72
CA PRO A 118 1.59 -9.56 15.66
C PRO A 118 2.51 -10.73 15.30
N PRO A 119 2.80 -11.65 16.26
CA PRO A 119 3.50 -12.89 15.97
C PRO A 119 2.81 -13.68 14.83
N GLY A 120 3.60 -14.22 13.92
CA GLY A 120 3.13 -14.90 12.72
C GLY A 120 3.14 -14.04 11.46
N ILE A 121 3.28 -12.71 11.58
CA ILE A 121 3.52 -11.81 10.46
C ILE A 121 5.00 -11.41 10.46
N ASP A 122 5.63 -11.48 9.30
CA ASP A 122 6.98 -11.01 9.02
C ASP A 122 6.99 -10.12 7.78
N PHE A 123 8.14 -9.55 7.46
CA PHE A 123 8.30 -8.57 6.39
C PHE A 123 8.93 -9.21 5.17
N SER A 124 8.30 -9.04 4.02
CA SER A 124 8.89 -9.44 2.74
C SER A 124 10.11 -8.57 2.38
N ASN A 125 10.85 -9.00 1.38
CA ASN A 125 12.00 -8.26 0.84
C ASN A 125 11.60 -7.10 -0.09
N ASP A 126 10.35 -6.72 -0.14
CA ASP A 126 9.87 -5.53 -0.85
C ASP A 126 10.68 -4.30 -0.42
N PRO A 127 11.43 -3.66 -1.35
CA PRO A 127 12.30 -2.54 -1.01
C PRO A 127 11.56 -1.34 -0.44
N LEU A 128 10.31 -1.10 -0.88
CA LEU A 128 9.48 -0.02 -0.35
C LEU A 128 9.06 -0.32 1.08
N LEU A 129 8.60 -1.54 1.36
CA LEU A 129 8.25 -1.97 2.71
C LEU A 129 9.45 -1.87 3.65
N GLN A 130 10.61 -2.36 3.23
CA GLN A 130 11.84 -2.25 4.02
C GLN A 130 12.20 -0.80 4.34
N GLY A 131 12.05 0.13 3.40
CA GLY A 131 12.22 1.57 3.64
C GLY A 131 11.17 2.13 4.61
N ARG A 132 9.93 1.68 4.53
CA ARG A 132 8.84 2.10 5.40
C ARG A 132 9.06 1.71 6.87
N LEU A 133 9.74 0.61 7.15
CA LEU A 133 10.08 0.20 8.52
C LEU A 133 10.94 1.24 9.25
N PHE A 134 11.75 1.99 8.52
CA PHE A 134 12.56 3.08 9.07
C PHE A 134 11.83 4.42 9.07
N SER A 135 11.22 4.78 7.94
CA SER A 135 10.66 6.12 7.74
C SER A 135 9.48 6.43 8.67
N TYR A 136 8.67 5.44 9.00
CA TYR A 136 7.57 5.66 9.95
C TYR A 136 8.06 5.85 11.38
N LEU A 137 9.09 5.13 11.82
CA LEU A 137 9.70 5.36 13.12
C LEU A 137 10.33 6.74 13.21
N ASP A 138 11.10 7.13 12.21
CA ASP A 138 11.75 8.43 12.15
C ASP A 138 10.75 9.59 12.19
N THR A 139 9.70 9.51 11.37
CA THR A 139 8.68 10.55 11.35
C THR A 139 7.90 10.65 12.66
N GLN A 140 7.60 9.53 13.33
CA GLN A 140 6.89 9.56 14.61
C GLN A 140 7.75 10.14 15.73
N LEU A 141 9.05 9.85 15.75
CA LEU A 141 10.00 10.46 16.68
C LEU A 141 10.02 11.99 16.54
N SER A 142 10.06 12.48 15.30
CA SER A 142 10.06 13.92 15.02
C SER A 142 8.72 14.56 15.30
N ARG A 143 7.65 14.00 14.76
CA ARG A 143 6.29 14.59 14.83
C ARG A 143 5.69 14.56 16.22
N LEU A 144 5.89 13.49 16.98
CA LEU A 144 5.31 13.29 18.31
C LEU A 144 6.30 13.56 19.46
N GLY A 145 7.55 13.86 19.15
CA GLY A 145 8.51 14.43 20.10
C GLY A 145 9.25 13.42 21.00
N GLY A 146 9.13 12.11 20.78
CA GLY A 146 9.84 11.14 21.62
C GLY A 146 9.64 9.68 21.25
N PRO A 147 10.50 8.77 21.79
CA PRO A 147 10.47 7.35 21.44
C PRO A 147 9.25 6.60 22.02
N ASN A 148 8.55 7.17 22.97
CA ASN A 148 7.41 6.55 23.64
C ASN A 148 6.06 6.95 23.02
N PHE A 149 6.00 7.30 21.75
CA PHE A 149 4.76 7.62 21.06
C PHE A 149 3.74 6.47 21.09
N ALA A 150 4.20 5.22 21.23
CA ALA A 150 3.33 4.05 21.41
C ALA A 150 2.60 4.02 22.77
N GLN A 151 2.94 4.90 23.72
CA GLN A 151 2.24 5.04 25.00
C GLN A 151 1.15 6.12 24.97
N ILE A 152 1.08 6.94 23.92
CA ILE A 152 -0.05 7.84 23.71
C ILE A 152 -1.33 6.99 23.61
N PRO A 153 -2.43 7.33 24.31
CA PRO A 153 -3.58 6.44 24.45
C PRO A 153 -4.15 5.91 23.14
N ILE A 154 -4.21 6.73 22.10
CA ILE A 154 -4.70 6.28 20.77
C ILE A 154 -3.78 5.26 20.10
N ASN A 155 -2.48 5.29 20.40
CA ASN A 155 -1.46 4.41 19.82
C ASN A 155 -1.16 3.20 20.72
N ALA A 156 -1.58 3.24 21.97
CA ALA A 156 -1.28 2.19 22.92
C ALA A 156 -1.99 0.88 22.55
N PRO A 157 -1.29 -0.27 22.57
CA PRO A 157 -1.92 -1.56 22.35
C PRO A 157 -2.97 -1.84 23.41
N LYS A 158 -4.14 -2.32 23.02
CA LYS A 158 -5.23 -2.69 23.95
C LYS A 158 -5.01 -4.04 24.61
N CYS A 159 -4.17 -4.88 24.05
CA CYS A 159 -3.73 -6.14 24.66
C CYS A 159 -2.51 -5.90 25.57
N PRO A 160 -2.24 -6.78 26.54
CA PRO A 160 -1.10 -6.66 27.46
C PRO A 160 0.23 -7.00 26.75
N PHE A 161 0.57 -6.22 25.72
CA PHE A 161 1.82 -6.31 25.00
C PHE A 161 2.80 -5.26 25.53
N HIS A 162 4.00 -5.68 25.89
CA HIS A 162 5.05 -4.79 26.38
C HIS A 162 6.24 -4.81 25.41
N HIS A 163 6.61 -3.65 24.88
CA HIS A 163 7.81 -3.48 24.04
C HIS A 163 9.09 -3.32 24.86
N MET A 164 9.00 -3.33 26.18
CA MET A 164 10.10 -3.21 27.16
C MET A 164 10.91 -1.90 27.10
N GLN A 165 10.46 -0.91 26.34
CA GLN A 165 11.04 0.43 26.34
C GLN A 165 10.84 1.10 27.71
N ARG A 166 11.92 1.56 28.33
CA ARG A 166 11.88 2.16 29.68
C ARG A 166 12.44 3.58 29.73
N ASP A 167 13.15 3.98 28.70
CA ASP A 167 13.88 5.23 28.63
C ASP A 167 13.20 6.23 27.67
N GLY A 168 13.61 7.48 27.75
CA GLY A 168 13.16 8.53 26.86
C GLY A 168 11.92 9.27 27.35
N HIS A 169 11.62 10.35 26.68
CA HIS A 169 10.48 11.21 26.97
C HIS A 169 9.15 10.52 26.71
N MET A 170 8.08 11.04 27.33
CA MET A 170 6.71 10.56 27.18
C MET A 170 6.45 9.17 27.77
N GLN A 171 7.20 8.78 28.80
CA GLN A 171 6.86 7.63 29.62
C GLN A 171 5.59 7.92 30.42
N MET A 172 4.50 7.23 30.09
CA MET A 172 3.21 7.39 30.76
C MET A 172 2.94 6.29 31.79
N GLN A 173 3.67 5.20 31.70
CA GLN A 173 3.58 4.07 32.63
C GLN A 173 4.82 4.02 33.50
N VAL A 174 4.68 3.45 34.69
CA VAL A 174 5.80 3.22 35.59
C VAL A 174 6.14 1.71 35.55
N PRO A 175 7.07 1.28 34.67
CA PRO A 175 7.46 -0.11 34.58
C PRO A 175 8.12 -0.55 35.89
N LYS A 176 7.70 -1.69 36.43
CA LYS A 176 8.32 -2.30 37.62
C LYS A 176 9.41 -3.26 37.21
N GLY A 177 10.25 -3.59 38.16
CA GLY A 177 11.38 -4.48 37.94
C GLY A 177 12.68 -3.76 37.58
N ARG A 178 13.77 -4.47 37.60
CA ARG A 178 15.13 -3.92 37.44
C ARG A 178 15.71 -4.11 36.02
N VAL A 179 15.09 -5.00 35.23
CA VAL A 179 15.64 -5.48 33.96
C VAL A 179 14.56 -5.54 32.90
N ASN A 180 14.89 -5.13 31.69
CA ASN A 180 14.02 -5.13 30.51
C ASN A 180 14.60 -5.91 29.31
N TYR A 181 15.57 -6.78 29.55
CA TYR A 181 16.25 -7.56 28.51
C TYR A 181 16.52 -9.00 28.94
N GLU A 182 16.79 -9.87 27.99
CA GLU A 182 17.22 -11.24 28.15
C GLU A 182 18.45 -11.51 27.26
N PRO A 183 19.48 -12.25 27.72
CA PRO A 183 19.62 -12.83 29.07
C PRO A 183 19.98 -11.78 30.15
N SER A 184 19.58 -12.03 31.38
CA SER A 184 19.88 -11.16 32.51
C SER A 184 20.50 -11.99 33.68
N SER A 185 21.50 -11.42 34.32
CA SER A 185 22.10 -11.99 35.54
C SER A 185 21.32 -11.66 36.83
N LEU A 186 20.35 -10.72 36.74
CA LEU A 186 19.50 -10.34 37.85
C LEU A 186 18.26 -11.23 37.86
N GLN A 187 17.94 -11.79 39.01
CA GLN A 187 16.77 -12.62 39.19
C GLN A 187 15.50 -11.76 39.36
N GLY A 188 14.34 -12.29 38.94
CA GLY A 188 13.04 -11.65 39.09
C GLY A 188 12.22 -11.67 37.81
N ASP A 189 11.23 -10.82 37.74
CA ASP A 189 10.36 -10.66 36.57
C ASP A 189 11.12 -10.00 35.40
N THR A 190 11.85 -10.81 34.66
CA THR A 190 12.58 -10.41 33.46
C THR A 190 11.82 -10.86 32.22
N PRO A 191 11.92 -10.12 31.11
CA PRO A 191 11.39 -10.61 29.82
C PRO A 191 12.06 -11.92 29.46
N ARG A 192 11.34 -12.79 28.75
CA ARG A 192 11.86 -14.09 28.30
C ARG A 192 11.48 -14.30 26.84
N ALA A 193 12.45 -14.77 26.05
CA ALA A 193 12.17 -15.20 24.68
C ALA A 193 11.28 -16.46 24.73
N SER A 194 10.33 -16.53 23.80
CA SER A 194 9.46 -17.68 23.60
C SER A 194 9.46 -18.10 22.16
N LEU A 195 10.21 -19.14 21.82
CA LEU A 195 10.27 -19.68 20.47
C LEU A 195 8.91 -20.20 19.98
N ALA A 196 8.04 -20.62 20.91
CA ALA A 196 6.72 -21.12 20.56
C ALA A 196 5.66 -20.02 20.33
N ARG A 197 5.86 -18.84 20.90
CA ARG A 197 4.86 -17.73 20.89
C ARG A 197 5.42 -16.40 20.39
N GLY A 198 6.72 -16.32 20.13
CA GLY A 198 7.41 -15.12 19.68
C GLY A 198 7.34 -14.92 18.18
N PHE A 199 7.99 -13.87 17.74
CA PHE A 199 8.15 -13.56 16.32
C PHE A 199 9.04 -14.61 15.64
N ARG A 200 8.74 -14.90 14.38
CA ARG A 200 9.52 -15.80 13.53
C ARG A 200 9.82 -15.07 12.23
N HIS A 201 11.02 -15.29 11.70
CA HIS A 201 11.42 -14.81 10.38
C HIS A 201 11.20 -15.91 9.35
N PHE A 202 10.84 -15.51 8.15
CA PHE A 202 10.81 -16.43 7.02
C PHE A 202 12.24 -16.87 6.66
N ALA A 203 12.38 -18.09 6.16
CA ALA A 203 13.65 -18.58 5.68
C ALA A 203 13.99 -17.83 4.39
N GLN A 204 15.10 -17.09 4.41
CA GLN A 204 15.64 -16.50 3.19
C GLN A 204 16.42 -17.55 2.43
N GLY A 205 16.13 -17.73 1.14
CA GLY A 205 16.94 -18.57 0.27
C GLY A 205 18.38 -18.05 0.21
N ASP A 206 19.33 -18.96 0.27
CA ASP A 206 20.72 -18.66 -0.03
C ASP A 206 20.90 -18.72 -1.56
N ASP A 207 21.23 -17.61 -2.18
CA ASP A 207 21.57 -17.54 -3.62
C ASP A 207 22.90 -18.23 -3.94
N GLY A 208 23.50 -18.87 -2.93
CA GLY A 208 24.79 -19.56 -3.04
C GLY A 208 25.99 -18.62 -3.14
N SER A 209 25.78 -17.30 -3.16
CA SER A 209 26.87 -16.33 -3.25
C SER A 209 27.63 -16.14 -1.94
N GLY A 210 26.96 -16.39 -0.80
CA GLY A 210 27.52 -16.34 0.56
C GLY A 210 28.15 -15.01 0.97
N ARG A 211 27.99 -13.96 0.17
CA ARG A 211 28.77 -12.72 0.29
C ARG A 211 27.94 -11.47 0.08
N GLY A 212 27.61 -10.83 1.18
CA GLY A 212 27.17 -9.46 1.16
C GLY A 212 25.70 -9.22 0.82
N LYS A 213 25.15 -8.15 1.34
CA LYS A 213 23.81 -7.66 0.99
C LYS A 213 23.93 -6.80 -0.28
N GLY A 214 23.22 -7.19 -1.33
CA GLY A 214 23.06 -6.40 -2.55
C GLY A 214 21.65 -5.85 -2.69
N ARG A 215 21.52 -4.72 -3.38
CA ARG A 215 20.23 -4.24 -3.89
C ARG A 215 20.22 -4.49 -5.39
N ILE A 216 19.68 -5.62 -5.77
CA ILE A 216 19.58 -6.03 -7.17
C ILE A 216 18.12 -5.93 -7.54
N ARG A 217 17.81 -5.11 -8.56
CA ARG A 217 16.48 -5.10 -9.16
C ARG A 217 16.35 -6.30 -10.09
N PRO A 218 15.25 -7.04 -10.04
CA PRO A 218 14.99 -8.09 -11.02
C PRO A 218 14.86 -7.48 -12.42
N GLU A 219 15.18 -8.25 -13.45
CA GLU A 219 15.09 -7.82 -14.85
C GLU A 219 13.65 -7.39 -15.20
N SER A 220 12.65 -8.09 -14.67
CA SER A 220 11.23 -7.78 -14.82
C SER A 220 10.83 -6.39 -14.32
N PHE A 221 11.63 -5.73 -13.47
CA PHE A 221 11.40 -4.34 -13.07
C PHE A 221 11.44 -3.37 -14.25
N ALA A 222 12.15 -3.70 -15.30
CA ALA A 222 12.25 -2.88 -16.52
C ALA A 222 10.97 -2.91 -17.39
N ASP A 223 10.05 -3.84 -17.13
CA ASP A 223 8.72 -3.85 -17.75
C ASP A 223 7.80 -2.85 -17.05
N HIS A 224 7.75 -1.64 -17.57
CA HIS A 224 6.93 -0.55 -17.03
C HIS A 224 5.52 -0.48 -17.61
N TYR A 225 5.23 -1.21 -18.69
CA TYR A 225 4.02 -0.96 -19.49
C TYR A 225 3.03 -2.13 -19.54
N SER A 226 3.46 -3.36 -19.38
CA SER A 226 2.59 -4.54 -19.59
C SER A 226 1.37 -4.55 -18.66
N GLN A 227 1.55 -4.26 -17.37
CA GLN A 227 0.41 -4.16 -16.46
C GLN A 227 -0.43 -2.90 -16.67
N ALA A 228 0.18 -1.79 -17.07
CA ALA A 228 -0.58 -0.57 -17.41
C ALA A 228 -1.49 -0.83 -18.63
N ARG A 229 -0.99 -1.56 -19.63
CA ARG A 229 -1.76 -2.03 -20.78
C ARG A 229 -2.90 -2.94 -20.36
N MET A 230 -2.60 -3.95 -19.55
CA MET A 230 -3.60 -4.88 -19.00
C MET A 230 -4.70 -4.10 -18.25
N PHE A 231 -4.33 -3.19 -17.37
CA PHE A 231 -5.28 -2.38 -16.61
C PHE A 231 -6.20 -1.56 -17.53
N TYR A 232 -5.63 -0.78 -18.46
CA TYR A 232 -6.41 0.04 -19.37
C TYR A 232 -7.38 -0.80 -20.21
N ARG A 233 -6.91 -1.90 -20.77
CA ARG A 233 -7.75 -2.80 -21.60
C ARG A 233 -8.78 -3.58 -20.81
N SER A 234 -8.59 -3.77 -19.52
CA SER A 234 -9.57 -4.40 -18.64
C SER A 234 -10.73 -3.47 -18.29
N GLN A 235 -10.59 -2.16 -18.49
CA GLN A 235 -11.63 -1.18 -18.20
C GLN A 235 -12.74 -1.21 -19.24
N SER A 236 -13.97 -0.80 -18.84
CA SER A 236 -15.07 -0.61 -19.77
C SER A 236 -14.79 0.55 -20.75
N PRO A 237 -15.46 0.60 -21.90
CA PRO A 237 -15.28 1.71 -22.86
C PRO A 237 -15.54 3.09 -22.25
N LEU A 238 -16.46 3.18 -21.28
CA LEU A 238 -16.76 4.43 -20.58
C LEU A 238 -15.58 4.87 -19.69
N GLU A 239 -15.03 3.95 -18.90
CA GLU A 239 -13.86 4.20 -18.05
C GLU A 239 -12.63 4.56 -18.86
N GLN A 240 -12.39 3.87 -19.99
CA GLN A 240 -11.32 4.21 -20.92
C GLN A 240 -11.47 5.64 -21.49
N ALA A 241 -12.71 6.05 -21.81
CA ALA A 241 -12.99 7.42 -22.26
C ALA A 241 -12.73 8.44 -21.14
N HIS A 242 -13.11 8.15 -19.90
CA HIS A 242 -12.83 9.01 -18.74
C HIS A 242 -11.31 9.13 -18.48
N MET A 243 -10.55 8.05 -18.59
CA MET A 243 -9.09 8.07 -18.45
C MET A 243 -8.44 8.95 -19.52
N ALA A 244 -8.86 8.82 -20.77
CA ALA A 244 -8.35 9.68 -21.86
C ALA A 244 -8.66 11.16 -21.59
N SER A 245 -9.89 11.47 -21.16
CA SER A 245 -10.31 12.84 -20.83
C SER A 245 -9.52 13.42 -19.66
N ALA A 246 -9.26 12.62 -18.61
CA ALA A 246 -8.45 13.03 -17.47
C ALA A 246 -7.00 13.36 -17.88
N LEU A 247 -6.40 12.51 -18.73
CA LEU A 247 -5.06 12.76 -19.25
C LEU A 247 -5.00 14.04 -20.10
N VAL A 248 -5.99 14.27 -20.95
CA VAL A 248 -6.09 15.53 -21.75
C VAL A 248 -6.21 16.72 -20.82
N PHE A 249 -7.07 16.65 -19.81
CA PHE A 249 -7.29 17.74 -18.87
C PHE A 249 -6.00 18.12 -18.13
N GLU A 250 -5.26 17.14 -17.60
CA GLU A 250 -4.01 17.43 -16.88
C GLU A 250 -2.87 17.84 -17.81
N LEU A 251 -2.68 17.16 -18.93
CA LEU A 251 -1.62 17.47 -19.88
C LEU A 251 -1.84 18.82 -20.56
N SER A 252 -3.09 19.30 -20.72
CA SER A 252 -3.37 20.63 -21.27
C SER A 252 -2.79 21.77 -20.43
N LYS A 253 -2.57 21.55 -19.14
CA LYS A 253 -1.96 22.50 -18.20
C LYS A 253 -0.44 22.55 -18.29
N VAL A 254 0.18 21.58 -18.94
CA VAL A 254 1.63 21.52 -19.11
C VAL A 254 2.02 22.50 -20.21
N GLU A 255 2.75 23.56 -19.88
CA GLU A 255 3.13 24.61 -20.82
C GLU A 255 4.18 24.17 -21.84
N THR A 256 5.02 23.19 -21.49
CA THR A 256 6.15 22.75 -22.29
C THR A 256 5.74 21.69 -23.32
N PRO A 257 5.73 21.98 -24.64
CA PRO A 257 5.19 21.07 -25.66
C PRO A 257 5.87 19.70 -25.68
N HIS A 258 7.21 19.66 -25.62
CA HIS A 258 7.94 18.39 -25.70
C HIS A 258 7.62 17.44 -24.54
N VAL A 259 7.20 17.96 -23.37
CA VAL A 259 6.79 17.12 -22.23
C VAL A 259 5.46 16.44 -22.54
N ARG A 260 4.49 17.18 -23.11
CA ARG A 260 3.22 16.61 -23.56
C ARG A 260 3.44 15.53 -24.61
N GLU A 261 4.28 15.81 -25.60
CA GLU A 261 4.63 14.85 -26.66
C GLU A 261 5.30 13.60 -26.10
N ALA A 262 6.24 13.75 -25.17
CA ALA A 262 6.92 12.63 -24.53
C ALA A 262 5.93 11.72 -23.78
N VAL A 263 4.99 12.28 -23.01
CA VAL A 263 3.97 11.51 -22.30
C VAL A 263 3.07 10.75 -23.29
N VAL A 264 2.60 11.43 -24.35
CA VAL A 264 1.77 10.78 -25.39
C VAL A 264 2.54 9.66 -26.07
N GLY A 265 3.84 9.86 -26.34
CA GLY A 265 4.70 8.81 -26.88
C GLY A 265 4.77 7.57 -25.96
N GLN A 266 4.84 7.76 -24.65
CA GLN A 266 4.81 6.66 -23.68
C GLN A 266 3.47 5.91 -23.68
N LEU A 267 2.35 6.61 -23.86
CA LEU A 267 1.02 6.00 -23.91
C LEU A 267 0.87 5.01 -25.08
N LEU A 268 1.67 5.12 -26.14
CA LEU A 268 1.71 4.13 -27.23
C LEU A 268 2.07 2.73 -26.75
N HIS A 269 2.87 2.62 -25.70
CA HIS A 269 3.18 1.33 -25.08
C HIS A 269 2.02 0.76 -24.27
N VAL A 270 1.18 1.63 -23.73
CA VAL A 270 -0.03 1.22 -23.01
C VAL A 270 -1.09 0.78 -23.99
N ASP A 271 -1.55 1.72 -24.84
CA ASP A 271 -2.52 1.43 -25.89
C ASP A 271 -2.47 2.51 -26.98
N PRO A 272 -2.36 2.13 -28.28
CA PRO A 272 -2.31 3.09 -29.38
C PRO A 272 -3.58 3.96 -29.50
N GLU A 273 -4.76 3.41 -29.20
CA GLU A 273 -6.01 4.17 -29.26
C GLU A 273 -6.07 5.22 -28.13
N LEU A 274 -5.61 4.87 -26.93
CA LEU A 274 -5.48 5.84 -25.83
C LEU A 274 -4.55 6.98 -26.22
N ALA A 275 -3.36 6.67 -26.76
CA ALA A 275 -2.40 7.67 -27.19
C ALA A 275 -2.99 8.60 -28.26
N GLN A 276 -3.71 8.05 -29.23
CA GLN A 276 -4.36 8.81 -30.30
C GLN A 276 -5.47 9.74 -29.76
N ARG A 277 -6.30 9.25 -28.85
CA ARG A 277 -7.36 10.06 -28.20
C ARG A 277 -6.75 11.23 -27.42
N VAL A 278 -5.68 10.98 -26.66
CA VAL A 278 -5.02 12.02 -25.89
C VAL A 278 -4.32 13.03 -26.80
N ALA A 279 -3.61 12.58 -27.84
CA ALA A 279 -2.99 13.46 -28.83
C ALA A 279 -4.02 14.40 -29.51
N ALA A 280 -5.14 13.84 -29.94
CA ALA A 280 -6.23 14.61 -30.56
C ALA A 280 -6.82 15.64 -29.57
N GLY A 281 -7.05 15.26 -28.30
CA GLY A 281 -7.54 16.17 -27.26
C GLY A 281 -6.58 17.30 -26.93
N LEU A 282 -5.28 17.09 -27.09
CA LEU A 282 -4.23 18.10 -26.90
C LEU A 282 -3.96 18.91 -28.15
N GLY A 283 -4.60 18.60 -29.30
CA GLY A 283 -4.39 19.30 -30.59
C GLY A 283 -3.03 19.02 -31.21
N LEU A 284 -2.40 17.89 -30.92
CA LEU A 284 -1.13 17.50 -31.54
C LEU A 284 -1.34 17.19 -33.04
N GLN A 285 -0.51 17.75 -33.91
CA GLN A 285 -0.61 17.56 -35.35
C GLN A 285 -0.22 16.18 -35.86
N ALA A 286 0.63 15.51 -35.11
CA ALA A 286 1.08 14.14 -35.37
C ALA A 286 1.21 13.38 -34.06
N LEU A 287 1.06 12.08 -34.15
CA LEU A 287 1.31 11.18 -33.01
C LEU A 287 2.82 11.09 -32.75
N PRO A 288 3.31 11.45 -31.55
CA PRO A 288 4.73 11.37 -31.25
C PRO A 288 5.22 9.91 -31.29
N PRO A 289 6.50 9.67 -31.61
CA PRO A 289 7.05 8.32 -31.60
C PRO A 289 7.09 7.73 -30.19
N ALA A 290 6.87 6.42 -30.08
CA ALA A 290 7.08 5.73 -28.81
C ALA A 290 8.58 5.77 -28.44
N PRO A 291 8.94 6.07 -27.20
CA PRO A 291 10.32 5.90 -26.73
C PRO A 291 10.69 4.41 -26.72
N PRO A 292 11.97 4.06 -26.73
CA PRO A 292 12.37 2.67 -26.54
C PRO A 292 11.86 2.13 -25.21
N ALA A 293 11.20 0.98 -25.21
CA ALA A 293 10.91 0.25 -24.00
C ALA A 293 12.16 -0.58 -23.61
N ALA A 294 12.49 -0.58 -22.32
CA ALA A 294 13.66 -1.35 -21.83
C ALA A 294 13.41 -2.86 -21.96
N GLU A 295 12.16 -3.29 -21.72
CA GLU A 295 11.70 -4.65 -21.94
C GLU A 295 10.52 -4.68 -22.91
N PRO A 296 10.33 -5.77 -23.68
CA PRO A 296 9.18 -5.91 -24.57
C PRO A 296 7.87 -5.88 -23.80
N VAL A 297 6.94 -5.05 -24.25
CA VAL A 297 5.61 -4.94 -23.63
C VAL A 297 4.79 -6.18 -23.95
N GLN A 298 4.34 -6.87 -22.91
CA GLN A 298 3.59 -8.11 -23.02
C GLN A 298 2.08 -7.85 -23.08
N ASP A 299 1.36 -8.70 -23.78
CA ASP A 299 -0.12 -8.73 -23.74
C ASP A 299 -0.57 -9.70 -22.66
N LEU A 300 -0.67 -9.19 -21.43
CA LEU A 300 -1.14 -9.98 -20.29
C LEU A 300 -2.66 -10.25 -20.41
N PRO A 301 -3.15 -11.37 -19.81
CA PRO A 301 -4.58 -11.63 -19.74
C PRO A 301 -5.34 -10.47 -19.08
N LEU A 302 -6.52 -10.16 -19.58
CA LEU A 302 -7.37 -9.12 -19.00
C LEU A 302 -7.80 -9.52 -17.59
N SER A 303 -7.92 -8.53 -16.71
CA SER A 303 -8.37 -8.70 -15.34
C SER A 303 -9.61 -7.84 -15.07
N PRO A 304 -10.82 -8.34 -15.38
CA PRO A 304 -12.06 -7.60 -15.13
C PRO A 304 -12.29 -7.23 -13.67
N ALA A 305 -11.68 -7.93 -12.74
CA ALA A 305 -11.73 -7.62 -11.31
C ALA A 305 -11.07 -6.27 -10.94
N LEU A 306 -10.32 -5.68 -11.87
CA LEU A 306 -9.69 -4.35 -11.70
C LEU A 306 -10.64 -3.18 -12.04
N ARG A 307 -11.91 -3.45 -12.37
CA ARG A 307 -12.95 -2.44 -12.64
C ARG A 307 -13.54 -1.89 -11.37
#